data_a766e6e397f7bfb20ffa2e30373bb9a2
#
_entry.id   a766e6e397f7bfb20ffa2e30373bb9a2
#
_cell.length_a   1.000
_cell.length_b   1.000
_cell.length_c   1.000
_cell.angle_alpha   90.00
_cell.angle_beta   90.00
_cell.angle_gamma   90.00
#
_symmetry.space_group_name_H-M   'P 1'
#
loop_
_entity.id
_entity.type
_entity.pdbx_description
1 polymer ?
#
loop_
_entity_poly.entity_id
_entity_poly.type
_entity_poly.pdbx_seq_one_letter_code
_entity_poly.pdbx_strand_id
1 'polypeptide(L)'
;MDTLVKKHLHSQAKIAGVSCDTQGLEQLITSWTKSKEVYLQKTAQFLSEWLAPKETITLHTSGTTGTPKLITVKKAYMIRSAMLTGAFLQLHAGDSALCVLPTDYIAGKMMVVRALVLGLSLELLPPSSTPFAATPHNFDFVALTPMQAMKSLSELHRAKKIILGGAPISAAMEAQLQEIPTEIYATYGMTETVSHIALRPIAPKERHSMVYTTIGESRVWQDEQGCLVIHCPEVAEGEIHTHDVVRLHGAHAFEWLGRLDNIINSAGVKIYPEGVERKLSSFISDRFFIWKEPDELLGERVILLVEGREADYPHLLENLQKETVFSKYELPKKIYFLPHFQLTASDKIQREATAKLLL
;
A
#
# COMPACT_ATOMS: atom_id res chain seq x y z
N MET A 1 23.14 22.02 4.50
CA MET A 1 22.33 21.14 3.62
C MET A 1 23.22 20.03 3.08
N ASP A 2 22.74 18.80 3.11
CA ASP A 2 23.41 17.62 2.53
C ASP A 2 23.71 17.87 1.05
N THR A 3 24.94 17.58 0.61
CA THR A 3 25.38 17.82 -0.78
C THR A 3 24.59 16.99 -1.78
N LEU A 4 24.25 15.75 -1.44
CA LEU A 4 23.44 14.87 -2.28
C LEU A 4 22.02 15.44 -2.45
N VAL A 5 21.38 15.84 -1.35
CA VAL A 5 20.04 16.43 -1.36
C VAL A 5 20.02 17.72 -2.17
N LYS A 6 21.02 18.60 -1.95
CA LYS A 6 21.15 19.87 -2.70
C LYS A 6 21.25 19.65 -4.22
N LYS A 7 22.01 18.63 -4.64
CA LYS A 7 22.19 18.29 -6.07
C LYS A 7 20.90 17.83 -6.73
N HIS A 8 19.99 17.19 -5.96
CA HIS A 8 18.73 16.63 -6.48
C HIS A 8 17.50 17.48 -6.13
N LEU A 9 17.68 18.65 -5.55
CA LEU A 9 16.61 19.59 -5.30
C LEU A 9 16.21 20.29 -6.59
N HIS A 10 15.00 20.05 -7.06
CA HIS A 10 14.53 20.62 -8.33
C HIS A 10 14.11 22.08 -8.15
N SER A 11 14.53 22.96 -9.07
CA SER A 11 14.28 24.41 -8.97
C SER A 11 12.80 24.81 -9.01
N GLN A 12 11.94 23.98 -9.60
CA GLN A 12 10.50 24.24 -9.66
C GLN A 12 9.71 23.63 -8.49
N ALA A 13 10.36 22.87 -7.59
CA ALA A 13 9.71 22.25 -6.47
C ALA A 13 9.04 23.31 -5.55
N LYS A 14 7.77 23.05 -5.20
CA LYS A 14 7.02 23.86 -4.25
C LYS A 14 6.31 22.96 -3.24
N ILE A 15 6.25 23.42 -1.99
CA ILE A 15 5.46 22.78 -0.92
C ILE A 15 4.60 23.87 -0.28
N ALA A 16 3.28 23.66 -0.25
CA ALA A 16 2.31 24.63 0.25
C ALA A 16 2.50 26.05 -0.36
N GLY A 17 2.78 26.10 -1.66
CA GLY A 17 3.00 27.33 -2.41
C GLY A 17 4.38 27.98 -2.24
N VAL A 18 5.22 27.49 -1.32
CA VAL A 18 6.57 28.02 -1.06
C VAL A 18 7.59 27.30 -1.95
N SER A 19 8.46 28.07 -2.61
CA SER A 19 9.58 27.49 -3.40
C SER A 19 10.53 26.71 -2.50
N CYS A 20 10.95 25.53 -2.93
CA CYS A 20 11.81 24.65 -2.14
C CYS A 20 13.32 24.90 -2.38
N ASP A 21 13.71 26.13 -2.66
CA ASP A 21 15.12 26.53 -2.55
C ASP A 21 15.59 26.55 -1.09
N THR A 22 16.86 26.84 -0.84
CA THR A 22 17.42 26.84 0.52
C THR A 22 16.65 27.76 1.46
N GLN A 23 16.32 28.97 1.00
CA GLN A 23 15.63 29.97 1.83
C GLN A 23 14.20 29.56 2.12
N GLY A 24 13.47 29.08 1.12
CA GLY A 24 12.08 28.63 1.27
C GLY A 24 11.95 27.42 2.19
N LEU A 25 12.87 26.45 2.09
CA LEU A 25 12.90 25.30 2.99
C LEU A 25 13.20 25.70 4.44
N GLU A 26 14.13 26.63 4.68
CA GLU A 26 14.40 27.17 6.01
C GLU A 26 13.18 27.93 6.55
N GLN A 27 12.48 28.69 5.72
CA GLN A 27 11.22 29.37 6.08
C GLN A 27 10.15 28.36 6.48
N LEU A 28 9.93 27.30 5.68
CA LEU A 28 8.95 26.24 5.99
C LEU A 28 9.29 25.57 7.33
N ILE A 29 10.53 25.15 7.52
CA ILE A 29 10.99 24.52 8.77
C ILE A 29 10.74 25.42 9.95
N THR A 30 11.17 26.69 9.87
CA THR A 30 11.06 27.63 10.97
C THR A 30 9.61 27.93 11.36
N SER A 31 8.75 28.13 10.36
CA SER A 31 7.34 28.45 10.59
C SER A 31 6.55 27.23 11.09
N TRP A 32 6.79 26.07 10.50
CA TRP A 32 6.05 24.86 10.83
C TRP A 32 6.46 24.21 12.14
N THR A 33 7.71 24.34 12.55
CA THR A 33 8.15 23.93 13.90
C THR A 33 7.37 24.61 15.00
N LYS A 34 6.91 25.86 14.76
CA LYS A 34 6.12 26.66 15.72
C LYS A 34 4.61 26.56 15.49
N SER A 35 4.16 25.80 14.50
CA SER A 35 2.75 25.64 14.18
C SER A 35 2.01 24.91 15.30
N LYS A 36 0.71 25.17 15.44
CA LYS A 36 -0.20 24.38 16.29
C LYS A 36 -0.61 23.06 15.63
N GLU A 37 -0.43 22.95 14.31
CA GLU A 37 -0.82 21.81 13.50
C GLU A 37 0.26 20.72 13.57
N VAL A 38 -0.06 19.60 14.17
CA VAL A 38 0.90 18.50 14.41
C VAL A 38 1.51 17.97 13.10
N TYR A 39 0.70 17.87 12.03
CA TYR A 39 1.21 17.38 10.74
C TYR A 39 2.27 18.31 10.13
N LEU A 40 2.16 19.64 10.34
CA LEU A 40 3.18 20.59 9.90
C LEU A 40 4.45 20.47 10.73
N GLN A 41 4.33 20.33 12.07
CA GLN A 41 5.50 20.08 12.94
C GLN A 41 6.26 18.82 12.51
N LYS A 42 5.54 17.72 12.24
CA LYS A 42 6.13 16.46 11.79
C LYS A 42 6.79 16.60 10.42
N THR A 43 6.19 17.36 9.52
CA THR A 43 6.80 17.62 8.20
C THR A 43 8.03 18.52 8.34
N ALA A 44 8.03 19.52 9.21
CA ALA A 44 9.22 20.34 9.51
C ALA A 44 10.35 19.50 10.09
N GLN A 45 10.03 18.59 11.02
CA GLN A 45 11.01 17.63 11.56
C GLN A 45 11.63 16.79 10.44
N PHE A 46 10.80 16.21 9.56
CA PHE A 46 11.30 15.44 8.43
C PHE A 46 12.15 16.28 7.48
N LEU A 47 11.74 17.50 7.12
CA LEU A 47 12.54 18.39 6.28
C LEU A 47 13.88 18.72 6.93
N SER A 48 13.92 18.96 8.23
CA SER A 48 15.17 19.19 8.98
C SER A 48 16.10 17.98 8.90
N GLU A 49 15.57 16.76 9.10
CA GLU A 49 16.34 15.51 8.97
C GLU A 49 16.81 15.29 7.52
N TRP A 50 15.95 15.62 6.54
CA TRP A 50 16.25 15.50 5.13
C TRP A 50 17.42 16.41 4.69
N LEU A 51 17.44 17.63 5.21
CA LEU A 51 18.49 18.62 4.90
C LEU A 51 19.77 18.43 5.72
N ALA A 52 19.71 17.72 6.84
CA ALA A 52 20.87 17.45 7.68
C ALA A 52 21.98 16.67 6.92
N PRO A 53 23.25 16.81 7.26
CA PRO A 53 24.36 16.15 6.55
C PRO A 53 24.43 14.62 6.75
N LYS A 54 23.50 14.03 7.47
CA LYS A 54 23.39 12.58 7.66
C LYS A 54 22.86 11.92 6.39
N GLU A 55 23.52 10.88 5.90
CA GLU A 55 23.17 10.17 4.65
C GLU A 55 21.90 9.32 4.74
N THR A 56 21.39 9.10 5.94
CA THR A 56 20.30 8.18 6.20
C THR A 56 19.14 8.82 6.96
N ILE A 57 17.95 8.26 6.78
CA ILE A 57 16.73 8.56 7.54
C ILE A 57 16.32 7.31 8.32
N THR A 58 15.92 7.49 9.58
CA THR A 58 15.39 6.40 10.41
C THR A 58 13.87 6.38 10.30
N LEU A 59 13.32 5.20 10.04
CA LEU A 59 11.90 4.95 9.85
C LEU A 59 11.38 4.01 10.92
N HIS A 60 10.13 4.22 11.35
CA HIS A 60 9.39 3.29 12.20
C HIS A 60 8.49 2.44 11.30
N THR A 61 8.63 1.11 11.37
CA THR A 61 7.68 0.22 10.68
C THR A 61 6.48 -0.03 11.56
N SER A 62 5.30 -0.12 10.97
CA SER A 62 4.05 -0.47 11.68
C SER A 62 3.94 -1.96 12.01
N GLY A 63 5.04 -2.73 11.99
CA GLY A 63 5.16 -4.17 12.21
C GLY A 63 3.84 -4.96 12.32
N THR A 64 3.63 -5.95 11.49
CA THR A 64 2.49 -6.89 11.62
C THR A 64 2.56 -7.73 12.90
N THR A 65 3.72 -7.78 13.54
CA THR A 65 4.01 -8.53 14.78
C THR A 65 3.90 -7.70 16.06
N GLY A 66 3.44 -6.43 15.97
CA GLY A 66 3.10 -5.60 17.14
C GLY A 66 4.22 -4.70 17.66
N THR A 67 5.50 -5.01 17.51
CA THR A 67 6.60 -4.14 17.96
C THR A 67 7.17 -3.36 16.77
N PRO A 68 7.13 -2.01 16.76
CA PRO A 68 7.73 -1.21 15.71
C PRO A 68 9.23 -1.48 15.60
N LYS A 69 9.70 -1.86 14.41
CA LYS A 69 11.14 -1.98 14.13
C LYS A 69 11.66 -0.66 13.57
N LEU A 70 12.87 -0.27 13.99
CA LEU A 70 13.59 0.84 13.40
C LEU A 70 14.35 0.33 12.17
N ILE A 71 14.08 0.94 11.03
CA ILE A 71 14.78 0.68 9.78
C ILE A 71 15.47 1.97 9.35
N THR A 72 16.72 1.86 8.97
CA THR A 72 17.52 2.99 8.45
C THR A 72 17.61 2.90 6.93
N VAL A 73 17.22 3.96 6.23
CA VAL A 73 17.17 4.04 4.77
C VAL A 73 18.14 5.12 4.28
N LYS A 74 18.88 4.86 3.22
CA LYS A 74 19.74 5.85 2.59
C LYS A 74 18.91 6.91 1.84
N LYS A 75 19.24 8.20 2.00
CA LYS A 75 18.62 9.29 1.24
C LYS A 75 18.78 9.09 -0.27
N ALA A 76 19.92 8.55 -0.70
CA ALA A 76 20.16 8.21 -2.11
C ALA A 76 19.08 7.25 -2.66
N TYR A 77 18.66 6.26 -1.88
CA TYR A 77 17.60 5.32 -2.27
C TYR A 77 16.24 6.00 -2.32
N MET A 78 15.96 6.92 -1.40
CA MET A 78 14.70 7.69 -1.43
C MET A 78 14.64 8.60 -2.66
N ILE A 79 15.73 9.26 -3.02
CA ILE A 79 15.86 10.08 -4.24
C ILE A 79 15.62 9.20 -5.46
N ARG A 80 16.29 8.06 -5.54
CA ARG A 80 16.18 7.15 -6.68
C ARG A 80 14.77 6.60 -6.82
N SER A 81 14.15 6.17 -5.73
CA SER A 81 12.75 5.72 -5.71
C SER A 81 11.78 6.82 -6.21
N ALA A 82 12.01 8.08 -5.85
CA ALA A 82 11.22 9.19 -6.36
C ALA A 82 11.36 9.35 -7.89
N MET A 83 12.60 9.27 -8.40
CA MET A 83 12.88 9.35 -9.84
C MET A 83 12.22 8.19 -10.61
N LEU A 84 12.29 6.95 -10.09
CA LEU A 84 11.67 5.78 -10.70
C LEU A 84 10.14 5.92 -10.76
N THR A 85 9.52 6.41 -9.67
CA THR A 85 8.08 6.71 -9.65
C THR A 85 7.72 7.77 -10.71
N GLY A 86 8.51 8.84 -10.79
CA GLY A 86 8.31 9.92 -11.77
C GLY A 86 8.40 9.42 -13.20
N ALA A 87 9.42 8.60 -13.51
CA ALA A 87 9.60 8.02 -14.83
C ALA A 87 8.44 7.09 -15.22
N PHE A 88 8.04 6.18 -14.33
CA PHE A 88 6.94 5.24 -14.60
C PHE A 88 5.60 5.94 -14.80
N LEU A 89 5.28 6.90 -13.94
CA LEU A 89 4.03 7.66 -14.01
C LEU A 89 4.10 8.86 -14.95
N GLN A 90 5.24 9.12 -15.60
CA GLN A 90 5.44 10.28 -16.46
C GLN A 90 5.03 11.59 -15.75
N LEU A 91 5.58 11.81 -14.55
CA LEU A 91 5.40 13.05 -13.80
C LEU A 91 6.46 14.07 -14.24
N HIS A 92 6.03 15.31 -14.38
CA HIS A 92 6.86 16.40 -14.88
C HIS A 92 7.01 17.50 -13.82
N ALA A 93 8.05 18.28 -13.94
CA ALA A 93 8.24 19.44 -13.09
C ALA A 93 7.10 20.45 -13.30
N GLY A 94 6.55 20.95 -12.20
CA GLY A 94 5.36 21.82 -12.19
C GLY A 94 4.04 21.06 -12.00
N ASP A 95 4.01 19.72 -12.17
CA ASP A 95 2.79 18.95 -11.92
C ASP A 95 2.32 19.16 -10.47
N SER A 96 1.02 19.28 -10.30
CA SER A 96 0.37 19.43 -8.99
C SER A 96 0.23 18.09 -8.28
N ALA A 97 0.54 18.05 -6.99
CA ALA A 97 0.40 16.85 -6.18
C ALA A 97 -0.28 17.14 -4.85
N LEU A 98 -1.06 16.17 -4.34
CA LEU A 98 -1.70 16.26 -3.03
C LEU A 98 -1.08 15.23 -2.07
N CYS A 99 -0.71 15.69 -0.87
CA CYS A 99 -0.31 14.84 0.24
C CYS A 99 -1.23 15.04 1.44
N VAL A 100 -1.95 13.98 1.81
CA VAL A 100 -2.78 13.86 3.02
C VAL A 100 -2.30 12.68 3.88
N LEU A 101 -1.09 12.19 3.62
CA LEU A 101 -0.47 11.09 4.34
C LEU A 101 0.47 11.64 5.41
N PRO A 102 0.44 11.09 6.66
CA PRO A 102 1.34 11.54 7.71
C PRO A 102 2.81 11.32 7.35
N THR A 103 3.64 12.34 7.55
CA THR A 103 5.09 12.24 7.37
C THR A 103 5.81 11.48 8.50
N ASP A 104 5.09 11.01 9.50
CA ASP A 104 5.58 9.99 10.44
C ASP A 104 5.92 8.67 9.72
N TYR A 105 5.18 8.35 8.66
CA TYR A 105 5.34 7.13 7.86
C TYR A 105 6.06 7.39 6.54
N ILE A 106 6.67 6.34 5.99
CA ILE A 106 7.44 6.43 4.74
C ILE A 106 6.60 6.95 3.56
N ALA A 107 5.32 6.63 3.50
CA ALA A 107 4.44 7.06 2.41
C ALA A 107 4.32 8.58 2.33
N GLY A 108 4.08 9.26 3.46
CA GLY A 108 4.05 10.73 3.52
C GLY A 108 5.42 11.35 3.25
N LYS A 109 6.50 10.78 3.85
CA LYS A 109 7.88 11.22 3.56
C LYS A 109 8.19 11.15 2.07
N MET A 110 7.82 10.05 1.40
CA MET A 110 8.08 9.88 -0.03
C MET A 110 7.28 10.84 -0.91
N MET A 111 6.10 11.32 -0.50
CA MET A 111 5.39 12.39 -1.22
C MET A 111 6.18 13.70 -1.18
N VAL A 112 6.73 14.05 -0.03
CA VAL A 112 7.62 15.21 0.11
C VAL A 112 8.89 15.04 -0.74
N VAL A 113 9.55 13.87 -0.68
CA VAL A 113 10.77 13.61 -1.48
C VAL A 113 10.47 13.67 -2.98
N ARG A 114 9.35 13.09 -3.44
CA ARG A 114 8.92 13.19 -4.85
C ARG A 114 8.74 14.63 -5.27
N ALA A 115 8.10 15.45 -4.44
CA ALA A 115 7.94 16.87 -4.75
C ALA A 115 9.28 17.58 -4.90
N LEU A 116 10.21 17.36 -3.96
CA LEU A 116 11.53 17.99 -3.97
C LEU A 116 12.39 17.55 -5.16
N VAL A 117 12.35 16.26 -5.51
CA VAL A 117 13.23 15.66 -6.54
C VAL A 117 12.66 15.84 -7.94
N LEU A 118 11.34 15.72 -8.12
CA LEU A 118 10.69 15.80 -9.44
C LEU A 118 10.22 17.22 -9.80
N GLY A 119 10.30 18.16 -8.85
CA GLY A 119 9.84 19.54 -9.09
C GLY A 119 8.33 19.70 -9.03
N LEU A 120 7.61 18.87 -8.25
CA LEU A 120 6.17 18.98 -8.15
C LEU A 120 5.73 20.16 -7.28
N SER A 121 4.51 20.66 -7.53
CA SER A 121 3.82 21.61 -6.66
C SER A 121 2.96 20.84 -5.68
N LEU A 122 3.49 20.58 -4.47
CA LEU A 122 2.83 19.77 -3.45
C LEU A 122 1.90 20.60 -2.58
N GLU A 123 0.61 20.32 -2.63
CA GLU A 123 -0.33 20.76 -1.62
C GLU A 123 -0.28 19.78 -0.44
N LEU A 124 0.01 20.28 0.75
CA LEU A 124 0.11 19.49 1.99
C LEU A 124 -1.05 19.82 2.89
N LEU A 125 -1.91 18.84 3.16
CA LEU A 125 -3.10 19.00 4.00
C LEU A 125 -3.03 18.08 5.23
N PRO A 126 -3.82 18.35 6.27
CA PRO A 126 -3.94 17.46 7.42
C PRO A 126 -4.30 16.03 6.97
N PRO A 127 -3.73 14.99 7.61
CA PRO A 127 -4.16 13.63 7.38
C PRO A 127 -5.67 13.47 7.53
N SER A 128 -6.31 12.95 6.49
CA SER A 128 -7.77 12.83 6.42
C SER A 128 -8.17 11.52 5.74
N SER A 129 -9.30 10.97 6.12
CA SER A 129 -9.91 9.83 5.41
C SER A 129 -10.66 10.26 4.14
N THR A 130 -10.91 11.56 3.97
CA THR A 130 -11.57 12.19 2.81
C THR A 130 -10.65 13.26 2.20
N PRO A 131 -9.61 12.83 1.45
CA PRO A 131 -8.51 13.69 1.03
C PRO A 131 -8.92 14.94 0.24
N PHE A 132 -9.96 14.85 -0.57
CA PHE A 132 -10.38 15.95 -1.45
C PHE A 132 -11.34 16.94 -0.79
N ALA A 133 -11.91 16.63 0.38
CA ALA A 133 -12.89 17.49 1.04
C ALA A 133 -12.33 18.84 1.50
N ALA A 134 -11.02 18.92 1.77
CA ALA A 134 -10.37 20.14 2.28
C ALA A 134 -9.77 21.04 1.20
N THR A 135 -9.91 20.67 -0.09
CA THR A 135 -9.36 21.44 -1.20
C THR A 135 -10.30 21.44 -2.40
N PRO A 136 -10.46 22.58 -3.11
CA PRO A 136 -11.24 22.65 -4.34
C PRO A 136 -10.40 22.26 -5.59
N HIS A 137 -9.10 22.02 -5.45
CA HIS A 137 -8.17 21.87 -6.57
C HIS A 137 -8.24 20.48 -7.22
N ASN A 138 -7.83 20.41 -8.47
CA ASN A 138 -7.52 19.18 -9.18
C ASN A 138 -6.00 18.93 -9.14
N PHE A 139 -5.59 17.67 -9.28
CA PHE A 139 -4.19 17.27 -9.13
C PHE A 139 -3.72 16.38 -10.30
N ASP A 140 -2.45 16.49 -10.64
CA ASP A 140 -1.82 15.58 -11.59
C ASP A 140 -1.47 14.25 -10.92
N PHE A 141 -1.10 14.28 -9.63
CA PHE A 141 -0.66 13.10 -8.90
C PHE A 141 -1.13 13.09 -7.43
N VAL A 142 -1.65 11.94 -6.98
CA VAL A 142 -2.04 11.73 -5.56
C VAL A 142 -1.65 10.33 -5.10
N ALA A 143 -1.17 10.20 -3.86
CA ALA A 143 -0.96 8.91 -3.21
C ALA A 143 -1.97 8.73 -2.07
N LEU A 144 -2.70 7.61 -2.08
CA LEU A 144 -3.78 7.32 -1.13
C LEU A 144 -3.65 5.91 -0.54
N THR A 145 -4.28 5.73 0.60
CA THR A 145 -4.63 4.39 1.08
C THR A 145 -5.92 3.92 0.39
N PRO A 146 -6.16 2.60 0.28
CA PRO A 146 -7.42 2.07 -0.24
C PRO A 146 -8.65 2.65 0.46
N MET A 147 -8.62 2.80 1.79
CA MET A 147 -9.72 3.40 2.54
C MET A 147 -10.00 4.86 2.13
N GLN A 148 -8.95 5.67 1.92
CA GLN A 148 -9.10 7.05 1.46
C GLN A 148 -9.71 7.12 0.07
N ALA A 149 -9.29 6.23 -0.84
CA ALA A 149 -9.86 6.14 -2.17
C ALA A 149 -11.36 5.81 -2.13
N MET A 150 -11.77 4.84 -1.30
CA MET A 150 -13.18 4.47 -1.19
C MET A 150 -14.05 5.58 -0.59
N LYS A 151 -13.55 6.28 0.44
CA LYS A 151 -14.29 7.40 1.04
C LYS A 151 -14.38 8.64 0.15
N SER A 152 -13.58 8.68 -0.92
CA SER A 152 -13.55 9.79 -1.89
C SER A 152 -13.88 9.32 -3.32
N LEU A 153 -14.58 8.21 -3.48
CA LEU A 153 -14.79 7.56 -4.77
C LEU A 153 -15.35 8.53 -5.84
N SER A 154 -16.33 9.35 -5.47
CA SER A 154 -16.93 10.36 -6.35
C SER A 154 -15.98 11.51 -6.72
N GLU A 155 -14.89 11.69 -6.00
CA GLU A 155 -13.95 12.80 -6.18
C GLU A 155 -12.62 12.36 -6.83
N LEU A 156 -12.39 11.04 -7.04
CA LEU A 156 -11.13 10.53 -7.59
C LEU A 156 -10.83 11.08 -8.99
N HIS A 157 -11.86 11.45 -9.74
CA HIS A 157 -11.73 12.09 -11.06
C HIS A 157 -10.99 13.45 -11.01
N ARG A 158 -10.82 14.03 -9.83
CA ARG A 158 -10.05 15.27 -9.60
C ARG A 158 -8.53 15.03 -9.59
N ALA A 159 -8.09 13.79 -9.68
CA ALA A 159 -6.68 13.45 -9.88
C ALA A 159 -6.50 12.76 -11.23
N LYS A 160 -5.41 13.08 -11.96
CA LYS A 160 -5.09 12.39 -13.22
C LYS A 160 -4.48 11.01 -12.94
N LYS A 161 -3.60 10.92 -11.94
CA LYS A 161 -2.90 9.69 -11.58
C LYS A 161 -2.96 9.47 -10.07
N ILE A 162 -3.35 8.27 -9.67
CA ILE A 162 -3.43 7.87 -8.25
C ILE A 162 -2.62 6.59 -8.04
N ILE A 163 -1.82 6.56 -7.00
CA ILE A 163 -1.23 5.32 -6.50
C ILE A 163 -1.89 4.92 -5.18
N LEU A 164 -2.22 3.64 -5.04
CA LEU A 164 -2.82 3.05 -3.85
C LEU A 164 -1.84 2.11 -3.17
N GLY A 165 -1.65 2.30 -1.87
CA GLY A 165 -0.74 1.45 -1.09
C GLY A 165 -1.08 1.39 0.40
N GLY A 166 -0.30 0.60 1.13
CA GLY A 166 -0.41 0.49 2.59
C GLY A 166 -1.42 -0.53 3.11
N ALA A 167 -2.37 -0.99 2.28
CA ALA A 167 -3.35 -2.01 2.64
C ALA A 167 -3.79 -2.82 1.40
N PRO A 168 -4.36 -4.03 1.57
CA PRO A 168 -4.94 -4.79 0.48
C PRO A 168 -6.13 -4.06 -0.17
N ILE A 169 -6.34 -4.33 -1.46
CA ILE A 169 -7.48 -3.84 -2.24
C ILE A 169 -8.39 -5.04 -2.50
N SER A 170 -9.63 -4.99 -2.00
CA SER A 170 -10.60 -6.06 -2.23
C SER A 170 -11.12 -6.05 -3.67
N ALA A 171 -11.65 -7.19 -4.16
CA ALA A 171 -12.21 -7.25 -5.51
C ALA A 171 -13.42 -6.31 -5.67
N ALA A 172 -14.24 -6.17 -4.63
CA ALA A 172 -15.40 -5.26 -4.64
C ALA A 172 -14.95 -3.79 -4.77
N MET A 173 -13.90 -3.39 -4.03
CA MET A 173 -13.29 -2.08 -4.17
C MET A 173 -12.70 -1.88 -5.57
N GLU A 174 -11.98 -2.88 -6.07
CA GLU A 174 -11.33 -2.82 -7.37
C GLU A 174 -12.36 -2.64 -8.50
N ALA A 175 -13.50 -3.36 -8.43
CA ALA A 175 -14.59 -3.22 -9.38
C ALA A 175 -15.16 -1.78 -9.40
N GLN A 176 -15.30 -1.13 -8.25
CA GLN A 176 -15.76 0.26 -8.18
C GLN A 176 -14.70 1.24 -8.72
N LEU A 177 -13.43 1.00 -8.43
CA LEU A 177 -12.34 1.84 -8.91
C LEU A 177 -12.18 1.77 -10.45
N GLN A 178 -12.42 0.62 -11.06
CA GLN A 178 -12.33 0.42 -12.51
C GLN A 178 -13.24 1.34 -13.32
N GLU A 179 -14.37 1.76 -12.74
CA GLU A 179 -15.32 2.67 -13.40
C GLU A 179 -14.87 4.15 -13.36
N ILE A 180 -13.75 4.45 -12.69
CA ILE A 180 -13.21 5.81 -12.58
C ILE A 180 -12.28 6.08 -13.78
N PRO A 181 -12.41 7.23 -14.47
CA PRO A 181 -11.59 7.54 -15.65
C PRO A 181 -10.13 7.88 -15.31
N THR A 182 -9.81 8.06 -14.03
CA THR A 182 -8.47 8.35 -13.52
C THR A 182 -7.54 7.14 -13.66
N GLU A 183 -6.28 7.37 -13.99
CA GLU A 183 -5.26 6.31 -13.94
C GLU A 183 -4.95 5.92 -12.49
N ILE A 184 -5.42 4.75 -12.06
CA ILE A 184 -5.22 4.26 -10.69
C ILE A 184 -4.34 3.01 -10.73
N TYR A 185 -3.30 3.02 -9.89
CA TYR A 185 -2.36 1.91 -9.77
C TYR A 185 -2.31 1.38 -8.34
N ALA A 186 -2.33 0.06 -8.16
CA ALA A 186 -1.91 -0.57 -6.92
C ALA A 186 -0.39 -0.63 -6.88
N THR A 187 0.19 -0.37 -5.71
CA THR A 187 1.64 -0.43 -5.50
C THR A 187 2.02 -1.70 -4.75
N TYR A 188 3.17 -2.28 -5.11
CA TYR A 188 3.83 -3.33 -4.35
C TYR A 188 5.20 -2.84 -3.88
N GLY A 189 5.44 -2.93 -2.58
CA GLY A 189 6.69 -2.54 -1.94
C GLY A 189 6.60 -2.65 -0.42
N MET A 190 7.73 -2.41 0.22
CA MET A 190 7.88 -2.50 1.66
C MET A 190 8.89 -1.46 2.15
N THR A 191 9.10 -1.36 3.46
CA THR A 191 10.04 -0.38 4.01
C THR A 191 11.48 -0.69 3.57
N GLU A 192 11.80 -1.96 3.40
CA GLU A 192 13.10 -2.46 2.94
C GLU A 192 13.41 -2.03 1.50
N THR A 193 12.38 -1.83 0.68
CA THR A 193 12.50 -1.27 -0.67
C THR A 193 12.25 0.24 -0.71
N VAL A 194 12.27 0.92 0.44
CA VAL A 194 11.96 2.34 0.60
C VAL A 194 10.50 2.67 0.32
N SER A 195 10.01 2.30 -0.85
CA SER A 195 8.65 2.51 -1.35
C SER A 195 8.30 1.35 -2.29
N HIS A 196 7.41 1.59 -3.23
CA HIS A 196 7.05 0.57 -4.21
C HIS A 196 8.17 0.33 -5.22
N ILE A 197 8.30 -0.94 -5.61
CA ILE A 197 9.21 -1.42 -6.68
C ILE A 197 8.43 -1.96 -7.88
N ALA A 198 7.12 -2.11 -7.73
CA ALA A 198 6.26 -2.53 -8.81
C ALA A 198 4.88 -1.89 -8.69
N LEU A 199 4.22 -1.71 -9.82
CA LEU A 199 2.86 -1.20 -9.91
C LEU A 199 2.02 -2.08 -10.85
N ARG A 200 0.72 -2.18 -10.57
CA ARG A 200 -0.26 -2.74 -11.49
C ARG A 200 -1.41 -1.77 -11.71
N PRO A 201 -1.92 -1.63 -12.94
CA PRO A 201 -3.05 -0.76 -13.21
C PRO A 201 -4.35 -1.38 -12.69
N ILE A 202 -5.17 -0.54 -12.02
CA ILE A 202 -6.52 -0.87 -11.59
C ILE A 202 -7.54 -0.23 -12.53
N ALA A 203 -7.37 1.04 -12.82
CA ALA A 203 -8.28 1.86 -13.61
C ALA A 203 -7.51 2.66 -14.69
N PRO A 204 -8.17 3.06 -15.76
CA PRO A 204 -9.52 2.66 -16.13
C PRO A 204 -9.61 1.16 -16.47
N LYS A 205 -10.83 0.63 -16.60
CA LYS A 205 -11.13 -0.81 -16.76
C LYS A 205 -10.35 -1.48 -17.89
N GLU A 206 -10.16 -0.78 -19.00
CA GLU A 206 -9.45 -1.27 -20.19
C GLU A 206 -7.96 -1.54 -19.93
N ARG A 207 -7.40 -0.91 -18.90
CA ARG A 207 -6.00 -1.08 -18.48
C ARG A 207 -5.84 -2.06 -17.33
N HIS A 208 -6.93 -2.51 -16.72
CA HIS A 208 -6.91 -3.38 -15.54
C HIS A 208 -6.02 -4.61 -15.74
N SER A 209 -5.18 -4.88 -14.76
CA SER A 209 -4.33 -6.07 -14.73
C SER A 209 -4.10 -6.54 -13.29
N MET A 210 -3.97 -7.85 -13.12
CA MET A 210 -3.52 -8.49 -11.88
C MET A 210 -2.01 -8.54 -11.75
N VAL A 211 -1.30 -8.28 -12.86
CA VAL A 211 0.14 -8.40 -12.95
C VAL A 211 0.80 -7.08 -12.54
N TYR A 212 1.66 -7.15 -11.54
CA TYR A 212 2.57 -6.09 -11.17
C TYR A 212 3.77 -6.06 -12.12
N THR A 213 4.09 -4.88 -12.61
CA THR A 213 5.31 -4.63 -13.41
C THR A 213 6.32 -3.88 -12.55
N THR A 214 7.56 -4.36 -12.51
CA THR A 214 8.64 -3.69 -11.76
C THR A 214 9.03 -2.38 -12.40
N ILE A 215 9.58 -1.45 -11.59
CA ILE A 215 10.10 -0.17 -12.07
C ILE A 215 11.63 -0.16 -12.02
N GLY A 216 12.24 0.60 -12.92
CA GLY A 216 13.70 0.70 -13.03
C GLY A 216 14.36 -0.63 -13.40
N GLU A 217 15.50 -0.89 -12.78
CA GLU A 217 16.29 -2.12 -13.00
C GLU A 217 15.89 -3.28 -12.07
N SER A 218 14.77 -3.13 -11.35
CA SER A 218 14.31 -4.13 -10.40
C SER A 218 13.97 -5.44 -11.11
N ARG A 219 14.47 -6.55 -10.59
CA ARG A 219 14.22 -7.92 -11.07
C ARG A 219 13.63 -8.76 -9.96
N VAL A 220 12.85 -9.74 -10.36
CA VAL A 220 12.17 -10.64 -9.45
C VAL A 220 12.29 -12.09 -9.91
N TRP A 221 12.33 -13.01 -8.95
CA TRP A 221 12.24 -14.44 -9.17
C TRP A 221 11.59 -15.11 -7.97
N GLN A 222 11.41 -16.42 -8.02
CA GLN A 222 10.89 -17.21 -6.90
C GLN A 222 12.00 -18.00 -6.24
N ASP A 223 11.92 -18.12 -4.93
CA ASP A 223 12.68 -19.14 -4.19
C ASP A 223 12.05 -20.54 -4.33
N GLU A 224 12.65 -21.53 -3.64
CA GLU A 224 12.17 -22.92 -3.64
C GLU A 224 10.75 -23.10 -3.08
N GLN A 225 10.26 -22.15 -2.27
CA GLN A 225 8.92 -22.16 -1.70
C GLN A 225 7.88 -21.44 -2.58
N GLY A 226 8.34 -20.82 -3.66
CA GLY A 226 7.50 -19.99 -4.55
C GLY A 226 7.33 -18.55 -4.06
N CYS A 227 8.12 -18.14 -3.07
CA CYS A 227 8.09 -16.78 -2.56
C CYS A 227 8.91 -15.83 -3.44
N LEU A 228 8.44 -14.59 -3.49
CA LEU A 228 9.09 -13.54 -4.26
C LEU A 228 10.44 -13.18 -3.65
N VAL A 229 11.47 -13.22 -4.46
CA VAL A 229 12.78 -12.63 -4.20
C VAL A 229 12.94 -11.41 -5.09
N ILE A 230 13.41 -10.30 -4.49
CA ILE A 230 13.52 -9.00 -5.14
C ILE A 230 14.99 -8.59 -5.19
N HIS A 231 15.45 -8.18 -6.35
CA HIS A 231 16.72 -7.50 -6.53
C HIS A 231 16.45 -6.12 -7.12
N CYS A 232 16.65 -5.08 -6.31
CA CYS A 232 16.39 -3.69 -6.69
C CYS A 232 17.59 -2.79 -6.31
N PRO A 233 18.72 -2.89 -7.03
CA PRO A 233 20.00 -2.28 -6.65
C PRO A 233 19.95 -0.75 -6.57
N GLU A 234 18.95 -0.15 -7.19
CA GLU A 234 18.72 1.30 -7.19
C GLU A 234 18.17 1.82 -5.85
N VAL A 235 17.52 0.95 -5.04
CA VAL A 235 16.80 1.36 -3.81
C VAL A 235 17.08 0.48 -2.59
N ALA A 236 17.78 -0.63 -2.76
CA ALA A 236 18.16 -1.54 -1.67
C ALA A 236 19.47 -2.26 -1.98
N GLU A 237 20.14 -2.76 -0.93
CA GLU A 237 21.33 -3.61 -1.06
C GLU A 237 20.95 -5.09 -1.04
N GLY A 238 21.61 -5.86 -1.91
CA GLY A 238 21.45 -7.32 -1.96
C GLY A 238 20.07 -7.78 -2.45
N GLU A 239 19.71 -8.98 -2.05
CA GLU A 239 18.45 -9.62 -2.34
C GLU A 239 17.50 -9.50 -1.15
N ILE A 240 16.22 -9.26 -1.44
CA ILE A 240 15.18 -9.19 -0.42
C ILE A 240 14.30 -10.43 -0.59
N HIS A 241 14.36 -11.33 0.36
CA HIS A 241 13.51 -12.52 0.43
C HIS A 241 12.21 -12.16 1.14
N THR A 242 11.09 -12.45 0.51
CA THR A 242 9.76 -12.14 1.06
C THR A 242 9.04 -13.43 1.46
N HIS A 243 7.91 -13.28 2.17
CA HIS A 243 6.94 -14.36 2.37
C HIS A 243 5.74 -14.24 1.41
N ASP A 244 5.87 -13.45 0.37
CA ASP A 244 4.81 -13.23 -0.61
C ASP A 244 4.91 -14.28 -1.73
N VAL A 245 3.93 -15.15 -1.82
CA VAL A 245 3.85 -16.16 -2.90
C VAL A 245 3.30 -15.50 -4.15
N VAL A 246 3.98 -15.74 -5.26
CA VAL A 246 3.66 -15.09 -6.54
C VAL A 246 3.58 -16.10 -7.68
N ARG A 247 3.00 -15.67 -8.80
CA ARG A 247 3.16 -16.27 -10.11
C ARG A 247 3.99 -15.32 -10.96
N LEU A 248 5.12 -15.79 -11.46
CA LEU A 248 5.98 -14.98 -12.31
C LEU A 248 5.45 -14.87 -13.75
N HIS A 249 5.62 -13.69 -14.34
CA HIS A 249 5.41 -13.38 -15.75
C HIS A 249 6.71 -12.86 -16.38
N GLY A 250 7.84 -13.44 -15.99
CA GLY A 250 9.19 -13.05 -16.36
C GLY A 250 9.94 -12.34 -15.23
N ALA A 251 11.13 -11.82 -15.54
CA ALA A 251 12.01 -11.19 -14.53
C ALA A 251 11.54 -9.82 -14.06
N HIS A 252 10.54 -9.24 -14.69
CA HIS A 252 10.05 -7.88 -14.43
C HIS A 252 8.55 -7.81 -14.15
N ALA A 253 7.88 -8.95 -14.02
CA ALA A 253 6.44 -8.97 -13.80
C ALA A 253 5.99 -10.19 -12.99
N PHE A 254 5.02 -10.00 -12.12
CA PHE A 254 4.46 -11.04 -11.26
C PHE A 254 3.02 -10.75 -10.85
N GLU A 255 2.28 -11.80 -10.59
CA GLU A 255 0.98 -11.76 -9.92
C GLU A 255 1.15 -12.18 -8.46
N TRP A 256 0.65 -11.39 -7.53
CA TRP A 256 0.67 -11.72 -6.11
C TRP A 256 -0.50 -12.65 -5.77
N LEU A 257 -0.20 -13.80 -5.16
CA LEU A 257 -1.20 -14.84 -4.84
C LEU A 257 -1.61 -14.81 -3.37
N GLY A 258 -0.68 -14.46 -2.46
CA GLY A 258 -0.93 -14.44 -1.02
C GLY A 258 0.35 -14.53 -0.20
N ARG A 259 0.21 -14.77 1.09
CA ARG A 259 1.32 -14.93 2.03
C ARG A 259 1.59 -16.40 2.31
N LEU A 260 2.86 -16.80 2.33
CA LEU A 260 3.29 -18.16 2.69
C LEU A 260 2.74 -18.57 4.07
N ASP A 261 2.79 -17.66 5.04
CA ASP A 261 2.32 -17.86 6.41
C ASP A 261 0.82 -18.22 6.51
N ASN A 262 0.05 -17.81 5.51
CA ASN A 262 -1.41 -17.99 5.47
C ASN A 262 -1.86 -19.21 4.66
N ILE A 263 -0.96 -19.86 3.92
CA ILE A 263 -1.32 -21.00 3.07
C ILE A 263 -2.03 -22.09 3.88
N ILE A 264 -3.11 -22.61 3.32
CA ILE A 264 -3.88 -23.73 3.87
C ILE A 264 -3.60 -24.96 3.01
N ASN A 265 -3.17 -26.06 3.65
CA ASN A 265 -2.94 -27.33 3.01
C ASN A 265 -4.15 -28.26 3.21
N SER A 266 -5.06 -28.26 2.26
CA SER A 266 -6.27 -29.09 2.33
C SER A 266 -6.17 -30.27 1.36
N ALA A 267 -6.11 -31.48 1.88
CA ALA A 267 -5.94 -32.72 1.09
C ALA A 267 -4.79 -32.65 0.07
N GLY A 268 -3.66 -32.05 0.44
CA GLY A 268 -2.49 -31.88 -0.43
C GLY A 268 -2.60 -30.72 -1.44
N VAL A 269 -3.70 -29.98 -1.44
CA VAL A 269 -3.90 -28.79 -2.28
C VAL A 269 -3.54 -27.54 -1.50
N LYS A 270 -2.63 -26.73 -2.03
CA LYS A 270 -2.30 -25.41 -1.49
C LYS A 270 -3.38 -24.41 -1.84
N ILE A 271 -4.01 -23.83 -0.84
CA ILE A 271 -5.04 -22.79 -0.98
C ILE A 271 -4.46 -21.48 -0.47
N TYR A 272 -4.61 -20.44 -1.26
CA TYR A 272 -4.17 -19.08 -0.93
C TYR A 272 -5.38 -18.30 -0.38
N PRO A 273 -5.48 -18.06 0.93
CA PRO A 273 -6.63 -17.39 1.55
C PRO A 273 -6.98 -16.07 0.89
N GLU A 274 -5.98 -15.27 0.57
CA GLU A 274 -6.19 -13.94 -0.03
C GLU A 274 -6.85 -14.01 -1.40
N GLY A 275 -6.55 -15.06 -2.18
CA GLY A 275 -7.23 -15.33 -3.45
C GLY A 275 -8.70 -15.70 -3.26
N VAL A 276 -9.02 -16.50 -2.24
CA VAL A 276 -10.38 -16.86 -1.87
C VAL A 276 -11.15 -15.66 -1.33
N GLU A 277 -10.53 -14.88 -0.44
CA GLU A 277 -11.09 -13.64 0.12
C GLU A 277 -11.45 -12.64 -0.96
N ARG A 278 -10.60 -12.52 -1.98
CA ARG A 278 -10.90 -11.67 -3.13
C ARG A 278 -12.20 -12.07 -3.82
N LYS A 279 -12.45 -13.37 -4.01
CA LYS A 279 -13.72 -13.88 -4.59
C LYS A 279 -14.90 -13.64 -3.65
N LEU A 280 -14.71 -13.81 -2.34
CA LEU A 280 -15.74 -13.65 -1.32
C LEU A 280 -16.17 -12.19 -1.12
N SER A 281 -15.35 -11.23 -1.50
CA SER A 281 -15.62 -9.80 -1.27
C SER A 281 -16.86 -9.26 -2.00
N SER A 282 -17.42 -9.99 -2.98
CA SER A 282 -18.70 -9.66 -3.62
C SER A 282 -19.91 -10.17 -2.85
N PHE A 283 -19.71 -11.06 -1.86
CA PHE A 283 -20.78 -11.70 -1.09
C PHE A 283 -20.83 -11.19 0.36
N ILE A 284 -19.75 -10.59 0.85
CA ILE A 284 -19.59 -10.18 2.25
C ILE A 284 -19.15 -8.73 2.29
N SER A 285 -19.95 -7.88 2.94
CA SER A 285 -19.68 -6.44 3.08
C SER A 285 -18.87 -6.10 4.33
N ASP A 286 -19.01 -6.91 5.37
CA ASP A 286 -18.29 -6.72 6.63
C ASP A 286 -16.85 -7.21 6.52
N ARG A 287 -16.02 -6.99 7.58
CA ARG A 287 -14.69 -7.57 7.63
C ARG A 287 -14.76 -9.07 7.71
N PHE A 288 -13.95 -9.75 6.93
CA PHE A 288 -13.85 -11.21 6.95
C PHE A 288 -12.45 -11.65 6.58
N PHE A 289 -12.12 -12.90 6.87
CA PHE A 289 -10.94 -13.56 6.36
C PHE A 289 -11.11 -15.08 6.33
N ILE A 290 -10.35 -15.72 5.46
CA ILE A 290 -10.22 -17.17 5.37
C ILE A 290 -9.12 -17.63 6.33
N TRP A 291 -9.42 -18.70 7.08
CA TRP A 291 -8.51 -19.31 8.01
C TRP A 291 -8.54 -20.82 7.91
N LYS A 292 -7.65 -21.48 8.62
CA LYS A 292 -7.51 -22.92 8.69
C LYS A 292 -7.96 -23.47 10.01
N GLU A 293 -8.50 -24.65 9.98
CA GLU A 293 -8.86 -25.45 11.14
C GLU A 293 -8.37 -26.89 10.91
N PRO A 294 -7.81 -27.59 11.91
CA PRO A 294 -7.43 -28.99 11.78
C PRO A 294 -8.59 -29.87 11.32
N ASP A 295 -8.33 -30.84 10.44
CA ASP A 295 -9.32 -31.79 9.94
C ASP A 295 -8.66 -33.17 9.79
N GLU A 296 -9.28 -34.21 10.31
CA GLU A 296 -8.71 -35.57 10.34
C GLU A 296 -8.48 -36.17 8.94
N LEU A 297 -9.31 -35.80 7.95
CA LEU A 297 -9.24 -36.34 6.58
C LEU A 297 -8.44 -35.43 5.65
N LEU A 298 -8.56 -34.10 5.84
CA LEU A 298 -7.98 -33.11 4.92
C LEU A 298 -6.64 -32.56 5.42
N GLY A 299 -6.25 -32.86 6.65
CA GLY A 299 -5.16 -32.21 7.36
C GLY A 299 -5.56 -30.83 7.86
N GLU A 300 -5.84 -29.92 6.96
CA GLU A 300 -6.42 -28.60 7.25
C GLU A 300 -7.69 -28.40 6.40
N ARG A 301 -8.72 -27.82 6.99
CA ARG A 301 -9.91 -27.38 6.28
C ARG A 301 -10.05 -25.87 6.25
N VAL A 302 -10.60 -25.37 5.17
CA VAL A 302 -10.88 -23.94 5.00
C VAL A 302 -12.09 -23.56 5.83
N ILE A 303 -11.96 -22.53 6.63
CA ILE A 303 -13.05 -21.89 7.37
C ILE A 303 -13.10 -20.41 7.03
N LEU A 304 -14.28 -19.80 7.17
CA LEU A 304 -14.52 -18.38 6.98
C LEU A 304 -14.85 -17.74 8.32
N LEU A 305 -14.19 -16.67 8.67
CA LEU A 305 -14.54 -15.83 9.82
C LEU A 305 -15.13 -14.52 9.29
N VAL A 306 -16.26 -14.11 9.84
CA VAL A 306 -16.95 -12.86 9.49
C VAL A 306 -17.14 -12.03 10.76
N GLU A 307 -16.78 -10.73 10.70
CA GLU A 307 -17.09 -9.78 11.76
C GLU A 307 -18.54 -9.34 11.61
N GLY A 308 -19.42 -9.75 12.53
CA GLY A 308 -20.86 -9.47 12.43
C GLY A 308 -21.72 -10.57 13.03
N ARG A 309 -22.97 -10.62 12.62
CA ARG A 309 -23.96 -11.59 13.10
C ARG A 309 -24.39 -12.51 11.97
N GLU A 310 -24.63 -13.77 12.27
CA GLU A 310 -25.11 -14.76 11.31
C GLU A 310 -26.43 -14.33 10.64
N ALA A 311 -27.30 -13.65 11.39
CA ALA A 311 -28.59 -13.17 10.90
C ALA A 311 -28.46 -12.14 9.74
N ASP A 312 -27.32 -11.46 9.63
CA ASP A 312 -27.05 -10.49 8.56
C ASP A 312 -26.66 -11.18 7.23
N TYR A 313 -26.35 -12.49 7.29
CA TYR A 313 -25.91 -13.32 6.15
C TYR A 313 -26.69 -14.64 6.02
N PRO A 314 -28.02 -14.59 5.84
CA PRO A 314 -28.83 -15.80 5.76
C PRO A 314 -28.39 -16.67 4.57
N HIS A 315 -28.23 -17.98 4.83
CA HIS A 315 -27.85 -18.98 3.82
C HIS A 315 -26.51 -18.72 3.10
N LEU A 316 -25.59 -17.96 3.70
CA LEU A 316 -24.30 -17.59 3.04
C LEU A 316 -23.57 -18.81 2.50
N LEU A 317 -23.40 -19.87 3.31
CA LEU A 317 -22.67 -21.07 2.88
C LEU A 317 -23.36 -21.78 1.70
N GLU A 318 -24.67 -21.90 1.73
CA GLU A 318 -25.47 -22.52 0.64
C GLU A 318 -25.37 -21.69 -0.65
N ASN A 319 -25.34 -20.37 -0.53
CA ASN A 319 -25.20 -19.48 -1.67
C ASN A 319 -23.78 -19.59 -2.28
N LEU A 320 -22.74 -19.61 -1.45
CA LEU A 320 -21.36 -19.80 -1.93
C LEU A 320 -21.16 -21.16 -2.64
N GLN A 321 -21.84 -22.21 -2.19
CA GLN A 321 -21.77 -23.54 -2.82
C GLN A 321 -22.36 -23.59 -4.24
N LYS A 322 -23.24 -22.67 -4.57
CA LYS A 322 -23.86 -22.56 -5.92
C LYS A 322 -22.97 -21.81 -6.91
N GLU A 323 -21.96 -21.09 -6.41
CA GLU A 323 -21.09 -20.27 -7.22
C GLU A 323 -19.99 -21.10 -7.89
N THR A 324 -19.80 -20.89 -9.18
CA THR A 324 -18.80 -21.61 -9.99
C THR A 324 -17.39 -21.01 -9.90
N VAL A 325 -17.25 -19.83 -9.27
CA VAL A 325 -15.97 -19.11 -9.12
C VAL A 325 -15.04 -19.79 -8.12
N PHE A 326 -15.57 -20.63 -7.22
CA PHE A 326 -14.80 -21.37 -6.23
C PHE A 326 -14.53 -22.81 -6.68
N SER A 327 -13.30 -23.26 -6.50
CA SER A 327 -13.03 -24.70 -6.53
C SER A 327 -13.62 -25.36 -5.26
N LYS A 328 -13.83 -26.67 -5.32
CA LYS A 328 -14.36 -27.44 -4.17
C LYS A 328 -13.48 -27.35 -2.91
N TYR A 329 -12.19 -27.05 -3.08
CA TYR A 329 -11.22 -26.91 -1.98
C TYR A 329 -11.21 -25.49 -1.39
N GLU A 330 -11.57 -24.48 -2.17
CA GLU A 330 -11.66 -23.09 -1.72
C GLU A 330 -12.94 -22.79 -0.93
N LEU A 331 -13.98 -23.59 -1.12
CA LEU A 331 -15.25 -23.42 -0.40
C LEU A 331 -15.06 -23.65 1.09
N PRO A 332 -15.40 -22.67 1.95
CA PRO A 332 -15.36 -22.83 3.40
C PRO A 332 -16.22 -24.01 3.85
N LYS A 333 -15.70 -24.84 4.73
CA LYS A 333 -16.46 -25.94 5.33
C LYS A 333 -17.30 -25.48 6.52
N LYS A 334 -16.97 -24.33 7.09
CA LYS A 334 -17.67 -23.72 8.20
C LYS A 334 -17.50 -22.21 8.18
N ILE A 335 -18.52 -21.48 8.64
CA ILE A 335 -18.49 -20.04 8.85
C ILE A 335 -18.63 -19.77 10.34
N TYR A 336 -17.78 -18.88 10.85
CA TYR A 336 -17.85 -18.37 12.21
C TYR A 336 -18.13 -16.88 12.17
N PHE A 337 -19.05 -16.44 13.01
CA PHE A 337 -19.38 -15.04 13.19
C PHE A 337 -18.83 -14.56 14.54
N LEU A 338 -18.09 -13.47 14.52
CA LEU A 338 -17.49 -12.85 15.71
C LEU A 338 -17.96 -11.39 15.79
N PRO A 339 -18.33 -10.89 16.97
CA PRO A 339 -18.76 -9.49 17.10
C PRO A 339 -17.67 -8.49 16.73
N HIS A 340 -16.41 -8.80 17.04
CA HIS A 340 -15.26 -7.94 16.73
C HIS A 340 -14.01 -8.77 16.45
N PHE A 341 -13.22 -8.30 15.47
CA PHE A 341 -11.89 -8.85 15.18
C PHE A 341 -10.80 -8.16 16.00
N GLN A 342 -9.70 -8.86 16.26
CA GLN A 342 -8.50 -8.28 16.80
C GLN A 342 -7.76 -7.53 15.70
N LEU A 343 -7.48 -6.24 15.94
CA LEU A 343 -6.84 -5.35 14.95
C LEU A 343 -5.50 -4.83 15.48
N THR A 344 -4.59 -4.52 14.57
CA THR A 344 -3.39 -3.73 14.87
C THR A 344 -3.75 -2.25 15.05
N ALA A 345 -2.82 -1.44 15.57
CA ALA A 345 -2.97 0.02 15.63
C ALA A 345 -3.18 0.70 14.26
N SER A 346 -2.83 0.02 13.17
CA SER A 346 -3.04 0.45 11.79
C SER A 346 -4.28 -0.17 11.13
N ASP A 347 -5.24 -0.66 11.92
CA ASP A 347 -6.53 -1.25 11.49
C ASP A 347 -6.41 -2.53 10.62
N LYS A 348 -5.28 -3.27 10.75
CA LYS A 348 -5.08 -4.55 10.05
C LYS A 348 -5.56 -5.70 10.93
N ILE A 349 -6.24 -6.68 10.32
CA ILE A 349 -6.73 -7.89 11.02
C ILE A 349 -5.52 -8.72 11.51
N GLN A 350 -5.51 -9.02 12.79
CA GLN A 350 -4.61 -9.99 13.40
C GLN A 350 -5.26 -11.38 13.33
N ARG A 351 -5.06 -12.08 12.20
CA ARG A 351 -5.78 -13.32 11.87
C ARG A 351 -5.64 -14.38 12.95
N GLU A 352 -4.41 -14.67 13.37
CA GLU A 352 -4.14 -15.70 14.39
C GLU A 352 -4.77 -15.32 15.75
N ALA A 353 -4.63 -14.06 16.17
CA ALA A 353 -5.23 -13.60 17.44
C ALA A 353 -6.77 -13.64 17.38
N THR A 354 -7.36 -13.30 16.23
CA THR A 354 -8.81 -13.37 16.04
C THR A 354 -9.29 -14.83 16.01
N ALA A 355 -8.59 -15.71 15.31
CA ALA A 355 -8.95 -17.14 15.24
C ALA A 355 -8.88 -17.83 16.61
N LYS A 356 -7.95 -17.43 17.49
CA LYS A 356 -7.89 -17.92 18.87
C LYS A 356 -9.11 -17.60 19.73
N LEU A 357 -9.97 -16.66 19.31
CA LEU A 357 -11.24 -16.37 19.98
C LEU A 357 -12.30 -17.47 19.75
N LEU A 358 -12.06 -18.40 18.82
CA LEU A 358 -12.96 -19.52 18.53
C LEU A 358 -12.71 -20.72 19.47
N LEU A 359 -11.59 -20.72 20.21
CA LEU A 359 -11.17 -21.76 21.14
C LEU A 359 -11.59 -21.43 22.56
#